data_b8ce96faa51d0eb2f0b7af20cc58d459
#
_entry.id   b8ce96faa51d0eb2f0b7af20cc58d459
#
_cell.length_a   1.000
_cell.length_b   1.000
_cell.length_c   1.000
_cell.angle_alpha   90.00
_cell.angle_beta   90.00
_cell.angle_gamma   90.00
#
_symmetry.space_group_name_H-M   'P 1'
#
loop_
_entity.id
_entity.type
_entity.pdbx_description
1 polymer ?
#
loop_
_entity_poly.entity_id
_entity_poly.type
_entity_poly.pdbx_seq_one_letter_code
_entity_poly.pdbx_strand_id
1 'polypeptide(L)'
;TEQLLLGVVGQRQGLGGKALRLLGITLKKARKEVENYIGRGTGFVASEIPFTPRAKRVLEMAVQEGKDIGQNYVGTEHILLALIAEEDGVAIRTIEKLDVDVIHLRNKTLNLIKENQEEILRPLTESEKRILDRDGDLTPTLNEYTDNITEDAIAGELDPVIGRDKEIFNVIKVLARRRKNNPVLIGEPGVGKTAVAEGLAQLVLTKEVPRFLESAEIMSLDLGSLLAGTKYRGEFEERLKRIIEEAQMVPSIILVIDEIHTLVGAGAAEGAVDAANILKPALARGKFRCIGATTLEEYRKYIERDAALERRFQPVKVDEPTVGVTINILYGLRRKLENHHSLCYHDKAIEEAAVLSDKFIADRFLPDKAIDVLDEAGSLVRLENKRLPDGILLLLEELRQTLIEKESAIRDQDYNVAGQLLDYEMEVRIQIQIMKQSL
;
A
#
# COMPACT_ATOMS: atom_id res chain seq x y z
N THR A 1 -21.14 -6.81 -25.70
CA THR A 1 -20.83 -5.38 -25.97
C THR A 1 -21.25 -4.49 -24.81
N GLU A 2 -22.44 -4.70 -24.22
CA GLU A 2 -23.01 -3.92 -23.12
C GLU A 2 -22.17 -3.98 -21.83
N GLN A 3 -21.63 -5.14 -21.50
CA GLN A 3 -20.75 -5.29 -20.32
C GLN A 3 -19.40 -4.57 -20.52
N LEU A 4 -18.87 -4.58 -21.76
CA LEU A 4 -17.68 -3.81 -22.10
C LEU A 4 -17.95 -2.31 -21.96
N LEU A 5 -19.11 -1.83 -22.43
CA LEU A 5 -19.51 -0.43 -22.24
C LEU A 5 -19.58 -0.08 -20.74
N LEU A 6 -20.22 -0.91 -19.91
CA LEU A 6 -20.32 -0.67 -18.47
C LEU A 6 -18.93 -0.66 -17.81
N GLY A 7 -18.03 -1.54 -18.26
CA GLY A 7 -16.63 -1.54 -17.81
C GLY A 7 -15.89 -0.25 -18.15
N VAL A 8 -16.02 0.22 -19.40
CA VAL A 8 -15.42 1.49 -19.84
C VAL A 8 -15.97 2.68 -19.07
N VAL A 9 -17.31 2.77 -18.88
CA VAL A 9 -17.94 3.84 -18.08
C VAL A 9 -17.49 3.80 -16.62
N GLY A 10 -17.31 2.59 -16.08
CA GLY A 10 -16.89 2.34 -14.70
C GLY A 10 -15.45 2.73 -14.43
N GLN A 11 -14.59 2.64 -15.43
CA GLN A 11 -13.16 2.98 -15.28
C GLN A 11 -12.98 4.50 -15.22
N ARG A 12 -12.63 5.00 -14.01
CA ARG A 12 -12.59 6.44 -13.74
C ARG A 12 -11.39 7.16 -14.34
N GLN A 13 -10.25 6.49 -14.46
CA GLN A 13 -9.00 7.08 -14.97
C GLN A 13 -8.85 6.98 -16.49
N GLY A 14 -9.53 6.02 -17.15
CA GLY A 14 -9.43 5.81 -18.59
C GLY A 14 -10.05 6.93 -19.40
N LEU A 15 -9.42 7.27 -20.55
CA LEU A 15 -9.88 8.32 -21.46
C LEU A 15 -11.26 8.02 -22.04
N GLY A 16 -11.57 6.74 -22.34
CA GLY A 16 -12.90 6.33 -22.80
C GLY A 16 -14.00 6.61 -21.76
N GLY A 17 -13.74 6.31 -20.48
CA GLY A 17 -14.64 6.65 -19.39
C GLY A 17 -14.77 8.15 -19.17
N LYS A 18 -13.69 8.93 -19.37
CA LYS A 18 -13.69 10.38 -19.31
C LYS A 18 -14.55 10.99 -20.43
N ALA A 19 -14.44 10.49 -21.68
CA ALA A 19 -15.23 10.92 -22.80
C ALA A 19 -16.74 10.75 -22.56
N LEU A 20 -17.14 9.56 -22.09
CA LEU A 20 -18.54 9.26 -21.78
C LEU A 20 -19.11 10.15 -20.67
N ARG A 21 -18.35 10.40 -19.61
CA ARG A 21 -18.77 11.30 -18.51
C ARG A 21 -18.92 12.74 -18.94
N LEU A 22 -18.03 13.25 -19.80
CA LEU A 22 -18.13 14.63 -20.34
C LEU A 22 -19.41 14.82 -21.13
N LEU A 23 -19.96 13.77 -21.75
CA LEU A 23 -21.24 13.78 -22.46
C LEU A 23 -22.43 13.35 -21.57
N GLY A 24 -22.25 13.30 -20.26
CA GLY A 24 -23.32 13.06 -19.29
C GLY A 24 -23.72 11.59 -19.08
N ILE A 25 -22.97 10.65 -19.69
CA ILE A 25 -23.17 9.19 -19.46
C ILE A 25 -22.48 8.79 -18.17
N THR A 26 -23.28 8.46 -17.17
CA THR A 26 -22.83 7.92 -15.89
C THR A 26 -23.09 6.41 -15.80
N LEU A 27 -22.30 5.70 -14.98
CA LEU A 27 -22.47 4.26 -14.78
C LEU A 27 -23.90 3.88 -14.36
N LYS A 28 -24.54 4.73 -13.53
CA LYS A 28 -25.93 4.50 -13.08
C LYS A 28 -26.93 4.61 -14.23
N LYS A 29 -26.78 5.60 -15.12
CA LYS A 29 -27.64 5.77 -16.30
C LYS A 29 -27.43 4.65 -17.31
N ALA A 30 -26.14 4.36 -17.65
CA ALA A 30 -25.82 3.30 -18.59
C ALA A 30 -26.30 1.92 -18.10
N ARG A 31 -26.13 1.59 -16.81
CA ARG A 31 -26.62 0.34 -16.24
C ARG A 31 -28.13 0.22 -16.33
N LYS A 32 -28.87 1.30 -16.03
CA LYS A 32 -30.34 1.30 -16.10
C LYS A 32 -30.83 1.04 -17.52
N GLU A 33 -30.22 1.65 -18.53
CA GLU A 33 -30.63 1.43 -19.93
C GLU A 33 -30.21 0.04 -20.44
N VAL A 34 -29.04 -0.45 -20.05
CA VAL A 34 -28.65 -1.85 -20.36
C VAL A 34 -29.60 -2.85 -19.72
N GLU A 35 -30.02 -2.65 -18.46
CA GLU A 35 -31.04 -3.48 -17.80
C GLU A 35 -32.39 -3.44 -18.52
N ASN A 36 -32.76 -2.30 -19.11
CA ASN A 36 -34.01 -2.18 -19.90
C ASN A 36 -33.96 -3.00 -21.21
N TYR A 37 -32.76 -3.19 -21.82
CA TYR A 37 -32.59 -3.98 -23.05
C TYR A 37 -32.48 -5.49 -22.83
N ILE A 38 -31.73 -5.90 -21.82
CA ILE A 38 -31.36 -7.31 -21.62
C ILE A 38 -32.02 -7.95 -20.39
N GLY A 39 -32.72 -7.14 -19.56
CA GLY A 39 -33.29 -7.59 -18.29
C GLY A 39 -32.24 -7.81 -17.18
N ARG A 40 -32.73 -8.11 -15.98
CA ARG A 40 -31.86 -8.53 -14.86
C ARG A 40 -31.61 -10.02 -14.96
N GLY A 41 -30.34 -10.42 -14.98
CA GLY A 41 -29.93 -11.81 -14.90
C GLY A 41 -30.36 -12.46 -13.57
N THR A 42 -30.48 -13.78 -13.56
CA THR A 42 -30.97 -14.61 -12.43
C THR A 42 -29.94 -14.75 -11.28
N GLY A 43 -28.92 -13.92 -11.18
CA GLY A 43 -27.96 -13.92 -10.06
C GLY A 43 -26.95 -15.07 -10.04
N PHE A 44 -26.97 -15.98 -10.99
CA PHE A 44 -25.98 -17.05 -11.09
C PHE A 44 -24.73 -16.51 -11.79
N VAL A 45 -23.63 -16.37 -11.06
CA VAL A 45 -22.32 -16.00 -11.62
C VAL A 45 -21.60 -17.28 -11.98
N ALA A 46 -21.48 -17.58 -13.28
CA ALA A 46 -20.59 -18.65 -13.72
C ALA A 46 -19.13 -18.28 -13.42
N SER A 47 -18.31 -19.23 -13.00
CA SER A 47 -16.90 -19.04 -12.71
C SER A 47 -16.08 -18.57 -13.93
N GLU A 48 -16.55 -18.85 -15.13
CA GLU A 48 -16.02 -18.35 -16.39
C GLU A 48 -17.16 -17.81 -17.26
N ILE A 49 -17.08 -16.53 -17.64
CA ILE A 49 -18.03 -15.90 -18.56
C ILE A 49 -17.37 -15.88 -19.94
N PRO A 50 -17.81 -16.74 -20.91
CA PRO A 50 -17.23 -16.75 -22.24
C PRO A 50 -17.60 -15.46 -22.98
N PHE A 51 -16.64 -14.88 -23.70
CA PHE A 51 -16.90 -13.75 -24.57
C PHE A 51 -17.83 -14.16 -25.73
N THR A 52 -18.85 -13.36 -25.96
CA THR A 52 -19.69 -13.52 -27.16
C THR A 52 -18.86 -13.25 -28.43
N PRO A 53 -19.23 -13.80 -29.60
CA PRO A 53 -18.54 -13.54 -30.86
C PRO A 53 -18.39 -12.03 -31.16
N ARG A 54 -19.41 -11.24 -30.84
CA ARG A 54 -19.37 -9.77 -30.96
C ARG A 54 -18.38 -9.12 -29.99
N ALA A 55 -18.32 -9.57 -28.73
CA ALA A 55 -17.37 -9.03 -27.78
C ALA A 55 -15.91 -9.33 -28.17
N LYS A 56 -15.64 -10.53 -28.74
CA LYS A 56 -14.33 -10.86 -29.30
C LYS A 56 -13.96 -9.92 -30.44
N ARG A 57 -14.88 -9.70 -31.38
CA ARG A 57 -14.69 -8.78 -32.51
C ARG A 57 -14.39 -7.37 -32.04
N VAL A 58 -15.13 -6.84 -31.07
CA VAL A 58 -14.85 -5.51 -30.48
C VAL A 58 -13.44 -5.44 -29.89
N LEU A 59 -12.97 -6.47 -29.20
CA LEU A 59 -11.60 -6.48 -28.66
C LEU A 59 -10.54 -6.55 -29.76
N GLU A 60 -10.77 -7.30 -30.82
CA GLU A 60 -9.90 -7.33 -32.01
C GLU A 60 -9.85 -5.95 -32.70
N MET A 61 -11.01 -5.32 -32.89
CA MET A 61 -11.12 -3.96 -33.42
C MET A 61 -10.43 -2.93 -32.53
N ALA A 62 -10.48 -3.07 -31.21
CA ALA A 62 -9.81 -2.17 -30.29
C ALA A 62 -8.28 -2.23 -30.44
N VAL A 63 -7.73 -3.41 -30.75
CA VAL A 63 -6.30 -3.55 -31.08
C VAL A 63 -5.96 -2.83 -32.39
N GLN A 64 -6.87 -2.91 -33.38
CA GLN A 64 -6.67 -2.22 -34.66
C GLN A 64 -6.78 -0.72 -34.53
N GLU A 65 -7.80 -0.19 -33.81
CA GLU A 65 -7.93 1.26 -33.53
C GLU A 65 -6.69 1.80 -32.80
N GLY A 66 -6.10 1.04 -31.86
CA GLY A 66 -4.85 1.43 -31.20
C GLY A 66 -3.70 1.57 -32.18
N LYS A 67 -3.53 0.59 -33.09
CA LYS A 67 -2.48 0.64 -34.14
C LYS A 67 -2.69 1.80 -35.12
N ASP A 68 -3.93 2.04 -35.53
CA ASP A 68 -4.28 3.10 -36.48
C ASP A 68 -4.02 4.51 -35.91
N ILE A 69 -4.08 4.64 -34.57
CA ILE A 69 -3.75 5.87 -33.85
C ILE A 69 -2.24 5.96 -33.53
N GLY A 70 -1.46 4.88 -33.80
CA GLY A 70 -0.03 4.82 -33.54
C GLY A 70 0.34 4.49 -32.11
N GLN A 71 -0.53 3.82 -31.36
CA GLN A 71 -0.29 3.40 -29.98
C GLN A 71 0.01 1.89 -29.89
N ASN A 72 0.94 1.51 -29.01
CA ASN A 72 1.36 0.12 -28.82
C ASN A 72 0.57 -0.61 -27.71
N TYR A 73 -0.44 0.03 -27.11
CA TYR A 73 -1.27 -0.52 -26.06
C TYR A 73 -2.75 -0.33 -26.38
N VAL A 74 -3.61 -1.10 -25.69
CA VAL A 74 -5.07 -0.99 -25.81
C VAL A 74 -5.65 -0.44 -24.51
N GLY A 75 -6.10 0.82 -24.56
CA GLY A 75 -6.77 1.49 -23.43
C GLY A 75 -8.30 1.47 -23.56
N THR A 76 -8.97 2.06 -22.57
CA THR A 76 -10.44 2.19 -22.54
C THR A 76 -10.99 3.01 -23.70
N GLU A 77 -10.22 3.97 -24.22
CA GLU A 77 -10.50 4.78 -25.40
C GLU A 77 -10.60 3.96 -26.66
N HIS A 78 -9.68 2.99 -26.86
CA HIS A 78 -9.70 2.09 -28.02
C HIS A 78 -10.88 1.13 -27.97
N ILE A 79 -11.21 0.61 -26.78
CA ILE A 79 -12.40 -0.23 -26.58
C ILE A 79 -13.67 0.58 -26.87
N LEU A 80 -13.72 1.86 -26.49
CA LEU A 80 -14.85 2.73 -26.78
C LEU A 80 -14.99 3.00 -28.28
N LEU A 81 -13.87 3.30 -28.97
CA LEU A 81 -13.87 3.50 -30.42
C LEU A 81 -14.31 2.24 -31.17
N ALA A 82 -13.87 1.06 -30.74
CA ALA A 82 -14.28 -0.22 -31.32
C ALA A 82 -15.76 -0.54 -31.03
N LEU A 83 -16.29 -0.19 -29.85
CA LEU A 83 -17.72 -0.29 -29.55
C LEU A 83 -18.54 0.63 -30.45
N ILE A 84 -18.05 1.83 -30.78
CA ILE A 84 -18.68 2.76 -31.69
C ILE A 84 -18.67 2.22 -33.13
N ALA A 85 -17.58 1.58 -33.55
CA ALA A 85 -17.44 1.01 -34.89
C ALA A 85 -18.26 -0.26 -35.12
N GLU A 86 -18.73 -0.94 -34.08
CA GLU A 86 -19.60 -2.15 -34.17
C GLU A 86 -21.06 -1.83 -34.54
N GLU A 87 -21.45 -0.61 -34.74
CA GLU A 87 -22.74 -0.02 -35.17
C GLU A 87 -24.04 -0.69 -34.65
N ASP A 88 -24.18 -2.01 -34.66
CA ASP A 88 -25.39 -2.77 -34.30
C ASP A 88 -25.45 -3.31 -32.85
N GLY A 89 -24.53 -2.91 -31.98
CA GLY A 89 -24.43 -3.42 -30.62
C GLY A 89 -25.42 -2.80 -29.63
N VAL A 90 -25.82 -3.55 -28.59
CA VAL A 90 -26.62 -3.01 -27.46
C VAL A 90 -25.90 -1.82 -26.82
N ALA A 91 -24.57 -1.76 -26.86
CA ALA A 91 -23.76 -0.64 -26.39
C ALA A 91 -24.12 0.67 -27.09
N ILE A 92 -24.17 0.67 -28.44
CA ILE A 92 -24.53 1.85 -29.24
C ILE A 92 -25.95 2.29 -29.00
N ARG A 93 -26.91 1.35 -29.05
CA ARG A 93 -28.31 1.64 -28.74
C ARG A 93 -28.52 2.24 -27.35
N THR A 94 -27.69 1.83 -26.38
CA THR A 94 -27.70 2.40 -25.04
C THR A 94 -27.19 3.85 -25.04
N ILE A 95 -26.12 4.15 -25.80
CA ILE A 95 -25.56 5.49 -25.92
C ILE A 95 -26.55 6.43 -26.61
N GLU A 96 -27.14 6.03 -27.74
CA GLU A 96 -28.14 6.77 -28.49
C GLU A 96 -29.39 7.08 -27.65
N LYS A 97 -29.86 6.11 -26.85
CA LYS A 97 -31.02 6.32 -25.98
C LYS A 97 -30.74 7.24 -24.79
N LEU A 98 -29.48 7.47 -24.48
CA LEU A 98 -29.06 8.48 -23.52
C LEU A 98 -28.85 9.87 -24.15
N ASP A 99 -29.41 10.08 -25.36
CA ASP A 99 -29.35 11.34 -26.14
C ASP A 99 -27.93 11.82 -26.46
N VAL A 100 -26.98 10.87 -26.65
CA VAL A 100 -25.62 11.19 -27.05
C VAL A 100 -25.40 10.78 -28.50
N ASP A 101 -25.02 11.77 -29.31
CA ASP A 101 -24.61 11.54 -30.69
C ASP A 101 -23.29 10.77 -30.75
N VAL A 102 -23.33 9.63 -31.44
CA VAL A 102 -22.22 8.67 -31.56
C VAL A 102 -21.02 9.30 -32.28
N ILE A 103 -21.29 10.14 -33.31
CA ILE A 103 -20.25 10.85 -34.06
C ILE A 103 -19.56 11.88 -33.15
N HIS A 104 -20.36 12.61 -32.38
CA HIS A 104 -19.81 13.57 -31.42
C HIS A 104 -18.98 12.87 -30.33
N LEU A 105 -19.42 11.72 -29.82
CA LEU A 105 -18.67 10.91 -28.86
C LEU A 105 -17.34 10.42 -29.45
N ARG A 106 -17.33 9.92 -30.72
CA ARG A 106 -16.10 9.50 -31.41
C ARG A 106 -15.11 10.66 -31.52
N ASN A 107 -15.56 11.80 -31.99
CA ASN A 107 -14.72 13.00 -32.15
C ASN A 107 -14.18 13.49 -30.81
N LYS A 108 -15.00 13.49 -29.77
CA LYS A 108 -14.57 13.87 -28.42
C LYS A 108 -13.52 12.91 -27.86
N THR A 109 -13.67 11.60 -28.11
CA THR A 109 -12.69 10.58 -27.69
C THR A 109 -11.37 10.77 -28.42
N LEU A 110 -11.39 10.98 -29.75
CA LEU A 110 -10.18 11.25 -30.54
C LEU A 110 -9.48 12.55 -30.12
N ASN A 111 -10.22 13.60 -29.79
CA ASN A 111 -9.65 14.85 -29.28
C ASN A 111 -8.97 14.65 -27.93
N LEU A 112 -9.58 13.90 -27.00
CA LEU A 112 -8.97 13.57 -25.72
C LEU A 112 -7.69 12.74 -25.87
N ILE A 113 -7.65 11.82 -26.85
CA ILE A 113 -6.43 11.06 -27.17
C ILE A 113 -5.33 12.02 -27.67
N LYS A 114 -5.66 12.96 -28.57
CA LYS A 114 -4.70 13.95 -29.07
C LYS A 114 -4.22 14.89 -27.97
N GLU A 115 -5.12 15.44 -27.16
CA GLU A 115 -4.78 16.27 -26.00
C GLU A 115 -3.82 15.53 -25.05
N ASN A 116 -4.08 14.26 -24.77
CA ASN A 116 -3.22 13.43 -23.93
C ASN A 116 -1.86 13.14 -24.59
N GLN A 117 -1.83 12.92 -25.91
CA GLN A 117 -0.58 12.76 -26.67
C GLN A 117 0.24 14.05 -26.72
N GLU A 118 -0.41 15.21 -26.89
CA GLU A 118 0.26 16.51 -26.86
C GLU A 118 0.80 16.85 -25.47
N GLU A 119 0.10 16.45 -24.41
CA GLU A 119 0.56 16.60 -23.03
C GLU A 119 1.78 15.71 -22.75
N ILE A 120 1.81 14.49 -23.29
CA ILE A 120 2.96 13.57 -23.24
C ILE A 120 4.11 14.04 -24.14
N LEU A 121 3.81 14.63 -25.30
CA LEU A 121 4.79 15.10 -26.29
C LEU A 121 5.25 16.56 -26.08
N ARG A 122 4.71 17.26 -25.07
CA ARG A 122 5.21 18.62 -24.76
C ARG A 122 6.72 18.55 -24.53
N PRO A 123 7.51 19.48 -25.08
CA PRO A 123 8.94 19.50 -24.83
C PRO A 123 9.18 19.64 -23.33
N LEU A 124 9.82 18.61 -22.77
CA LEU A 124 10.24 18.59 -21.36
C LEU A 124 11.12 19.80 -21.09
N THR A 125 10.90 20.44 -19.95
CA THR A 125 11.82 21.48 -19.47
C THR A 125 13.21 20.90 -19.28
N GLU A 126 14.26 21.73 -19.29
CA GLU A 126 15.62 21.21 -19.10
C GLU A 126 15.81 20.47 -17.75
N SER A 127 15.04 20.82 -16.73
CA SER A 127 15.01 20.12 -15.46
C SER A 127 14.36 18.73 -15.59
N GLU A 128 13.24 18.61 -16.33
CA GLU A 128 12.57 17.34 -16.58
C GLU A 128 13.42 16.40 -17.45
N LYS A 129 14.18 16.94 -18.43
CA LYS A 129 15.11 16.15 -19.26
C LYS A 129 16.28 15.57 -18.49
N ARG A 130 16.72 16.23 -17.40
CA ARG A 130 17.80 15.75 -16.54
C ARG A 130 17.37 14.60 -15.61
N ILE A 131 16.07 14.43 -15.40
CA ILE A 131 15.49 13.47 -14.47
C ILE A 131 15.01 12.21 -15.21
N LEU A 132 14.68 12.31 -16.50
CA LEU A 132 14.38 11.14 -17.33
C LEU A 132 15.65 10.27 -17.51
N ASP A 133 15.60 9.07 -16.98
CA ASP A 133 16.59 8.04 -17.28
C ASP A 133 16.45 7.55 -18.72
N ARG A 134 17.46 6.79 -19.21
CA ARG A 134 17.47 6.20 -20.55
C ARG A 134 16.26 5.30 -20.83
N ASP A 135 15.66 4.76 -19.78
CA ASP A 135 14.47 3.89 -19.86
C ASP A 135 13.13 4.65 -19.75
N GLY A 136 13.16 6.00 -19.64
CA GLY A 136 11.94 6.84 -19.54
C GLY A 136 11.30 6.90 -18.16
N ASP A 137 11.97 6.44 -17.12
CA ASP A 137 11.51 6.58 -15.74
C ASP A 137 11.62 8.03 -15.27
N LEU A 138 10.54 8.54 -14.65
CA LEU A 138 10.47 9.91 -14.11
C LEU A 138 11.09 10.02 -12.71
N THR A 139 11.33 8.91 -12.04
CA THR A 139 11.76 8.84 -10.64
C THR A 139 12.90 7.86 -10.39
N PRO A 140 13.97 7.84 -11.22
CA PRO A 140 15.01 6.82 -11.10
C PRO A 140 15.79 6.91 -9.79
N THR A 141 16.15 8.13 -9.36
CA THR A 141 16.89 8.34 -8.11
C THR A 141 15.99 8.05 -6.90
N LEU A 142 14.73 8.42 -6.97
CA LEU A 142 13.78 8.15 -5.89
C LEU A 142 13.61 6.63 -5.72
N ASN A 143 13.40 5.88 -6.80
CA ASN A 143 13.26 4.42 -6.76
C ASN A 143 14.53 3.70 -6.26
N GLU A 144 15.72 4.27 -6.49
CA GLU A 144 16.99 3.70 -6.01
C GLU A 144 17.18 3.83 -4.49
N TYR A 145 16.65 4.91 -3.88
CA TYR A 145 16.91 5.24 -2.46
C TYR A 145 15.63 5.22 -1.60
N THR A 146 14.54 4.66 -2.10
CA THR A 146 13.30 4.54 -1.33
C THR A 146 12.69 3.15 -1.48
N ASP A 147 12.05 2.67 -0.41
CA ASP A 147 11.22 1.47 -0.41
C ASP A 147 9.76 1.88 -0.64
N ASN A 148 9.06 1.22 -1.57
CA ASN A 148 7.67 1.53 -1.87
C ASN A 148 6.71 0.79 -0.95
N ILE A 149 6.34 1.40 0.18
CA ILE A 149 5.41 0.83 1.16
C ILE A 149 4.05 0.47 0.52
N THR A 150 3.62 1.19 -0.51
CA THR A 150 2.34 0.90 -1.19
C THR A 150 2.44 -0.38 -2.02
N GLU A 151 3.57 -0.66 -2.65
CA GLU A 151 3.83 -1.93 -3.34
C GLU A 151 3.92 -3.09 -2.37
N ASP A 152 4.57 -2.91 -1.22
CA ASP A 152 4.63 -3.92 -0.15
C ASP A 152 3.23 -4.22 0.40
N ALA A 153 2.36 -3.20 0.50
CA ALA A 153 0.95 -3.40 0.86
C ALA A 153 0.21 -4.25 -0.19
N ILE A 154 0.46 -4.02 -1.48
CA ILE A 154 -0.14 -4.80 -2.58
C ILE A 154 0.38 -6.24 -2.57
N ALA A 155 1.66 -6.44 -2.29
CA ALA A 155 2.28 -7.76 -2.16
C ALA A 155 1.81 -8.53 -0.91
N GLY A 156 1.19 -7.83 0.07
CA GLY A 156 0.77 -8.43 1.34
C GLY A 156 1.94 -8.69 2.30
N GLU A 157 3.05 -7.99 2.13
CA GLU A 157 4.26 -8.15 2.93
C GLU A 157 4.22 -7.35 4.23
N LEU A 158 3.37 -6.30 4.28
CA LEU A 158 3.22 -5.48 5.47
C LEU A 158 2.55 -6.22 6.63
N ASP A 159 2.89 -5.79 7.83
CA ASP A 159 2.23 -6.25 9.04
C ASP A 159 0.82 -5.63 9.19
N PRO A 160 -0.14 -6.34 9.81
CA PRO A 160 -1.44 -5.75 10.08
C PRO A 160 -1.32 -4.64 11.12
N VAL A 161 -1.78 -3.45 10.76
CA VAL A 161 -1.75 -2.28 11.65
C VAL A 161 -2.99 -2.26 12.53
N ILE A 162 -2.79 -2.37 13.84
CA ILE A 162 -3.87 -2.51 14.83
C ILE A 162 -3.76 -1.36 15.84
N GLY A 163 -4.91 -0.72 16.12
CA GLY A 163 -5.04 0.29 17.18
C GLY A 163 -4.39 1.64 16.87
N ARG A 164 -4.17 1.97 15.60
CA ARG A 164 -3.59 3.25 15.13
C ARG A 164 -4.56 4.10 14.30
N ASP A 165 -5.83 3.79 14.33
CA ASP A 165 -6.87 4.48 13.53
C ASP A 165 -6.91 6.00 13.79
N LYS A 166 -6.71 6.42 15.03
CA LYS A 166 -6.71 7.85 15.43
C LYS A 166 -5.51 8.60 14.86
N GLU A 167 -4.33 8.00 14.96
CA GLU A 167 -3.08 8.56 14.45
C GLU A 167 -3.12 8.66 12.93
N ILE A 168 -3.53 7.60 12.24
CA ILE A 168 -3.69 7.57 10.79
C ILE A 168 -4.71 8.62 10.34
N PHE A 169 -5.86 8.71 11.01
CA PHE A 169 -6.85 9.75 10.72
C PHE A 169 -6.29 11.17 10.89
N ASN A 170 -5.48 11.41 11.94
CA ASN A 170 -4.82 12.69 12.14
C ASN A 170 -3.79 12.99 11.04
N VAL A 171 -3.03 11.99 10.58
CA VAL A 171 -2.11 12.11 9.43
C VAL A 171 -2.88 12.51 8.17
N ILE A 172 -3.97 11.82 7.84
CA ILE A 172 -4.83 12.13 6.69
C ILE A 172 -5.38 13.57 6.81
N LYS A 173 -5.84 13.97 8.01
CA LYS A 173 -6.34 15.31 8.27
C LYS A 173 -5.27 16.39 8.07
N VAL A 174 -4.02 16.11 8.44
CA VAL A 174 -2.89 17.04 8.23
C VAL A 174 -2.55 17.12 6.76
N LEU A 175 -2.43 16.00 6.04
CA LEU A 175 -2.17 15.95 4.60
C LEU A 175 -3.22 16.70 3.76
N ALA A 176 -4.47 16.77 4.24
CA ALA A 176 -5.56 17.51 3.60
C ALA A 176 -5.47 19.04 3.79
N ARG A 177 -4.60 19.55 4.65
CA ARG A 177 -4.51 20.98 4.94
C ARG A 177 -3.86 21.74 3.77
N ARG A 178 -4.24 23.01 3.62
CA ARG A 178 -3.57 23.92 2.66
C ARG A 178 -2.19 24.39 3.13
N ARG A 179 -1.99 24.47 4.44
CA ARG A 179 -0.72 24.88 5.09
C ARG A 179 -0.44 23.94 6.25
N LYS A 180 0.82 23.77 6.64
CA LYS A 180 1.27 22.77 7.62
C LYS A 180 0.72 21.38 7.26
N ASN A 181 0.87 21.02 5.99
CA ASN A 181 0.33 19.78 5.40
C ASN A 181 1.30 18.60 5.47
N ASN A 182 2.42 18.75 6.15
CA ASN A 182 3.37 17.68 6.39
C ASN A 182 3.28 17.24 7.86
N PRO A 183 2.73 16.04 8.15
CA PRO A 183 2.70 15.51 9.50
C PRO A 183 4.10 15.09 9.97
N VAL A 184 4.38 15.29 11.24
CA VAL A 184 5.52 14.67 11.92
C VAL A 184 4.99 13.81 13.05
N LEU A 185 5.24 12.51 12.96
CA LEU A 185 4.92 11.52 13.98
C LEU A 185 5.90 11.69 15.13
N ILE A 186 5.38 12.02 16.30
CA ILE A 186 6.19 12.25 17.50
C ILE A 186 5.85 11.19 18.53
N GLY A 187 6.85 10.44 18.95
CA GLY A 187 6.68 9.40 19.97
C GLY A 187 8.03 8.79 20.34
N GLU A 188 8.04 8.08 21.43
CA GLU A 188 9.22 7.35 21.89
C GLU A 188 9.66 6.27 20.88
N PRO A 189 10.92 5.81 20.90
CA PRO A 189 11.35 4.72 20.05
C PRO A 189 10.56 3.44 20.35
N GLY A 190 10.22 2.66 19.32
CA GLY A 190 9.51 1.39 19.48
C GLY A 190 7.99 1.50 19.71
N VAL A 191 7.38 2.72 19.74
CA VAL A 191 5.92 2.85 19.89
C VAL A 191 5.14 2.55 18.60
N GLY A 192 5.80 2.30 17.46
CA GLY A 192 5.15 1.98 16.19
C GLY A 192 4.84 3.23 15.33
N LYS A 193 5.75 4.18 15.23
CA LYS A 193 5.60 5.35 14.34
C LYS A 193 5.56 4.93 12.87
N THR A 194 6.41 4.01 12.45
CA THR A 194 6.48 3.47 11.08
C THR A 194 5.19 2.75 10.71
N ALA A 195 4.60 1.99 11.65
CA ALA A 195 3.30 1.32 11.45
C ALA A 195 2.15 2.29 11.08
N VAL A 196 2.22 3.57 11.49
CA VAL A 196 1.21 4.57 11.07
C VAL A 196 1.31 4.87 9.58
N ALA A 197 2.51 4.90 9.00
CA ALA A 197 2.71 5.10 7.56
C ALA A 197 2.30 3.84 6.77
N GLU A 198 2.62 2.65 7.27
CA GLU A 198 2.19 1.36 6.71
C GLU A 198 0.67 1.22 6.72
N GLY A 199 0.02 1.60 7.84
CA GLY A 199 -1.44 1.60 7.94
C GLY A 199 -2.10 2.58 6.96
N LEU A 200 -1.47 3.74 6.70
CA LEU A 200 -1.95 4.65 5.67
C LEU A 200 -1.85 4.00 4.28
N ALA A 201 -0.77 3.27 3.97
CA ALA A 201 -0.62 2.54 2.71
C ALA A 201 -1.70 1.45 2.55
N GLN A 202 -2.01 0.71 3.61
CA GLN A 202 -3.09 -0.28 3.60
C GLN A 202 -4.46 0.36 3.34
N LEU A 203 -4.75 1.53 3.95
CA LEU A 203 -5.99 2.27 3.70
C LEU A 203 -6.06 2.86 2.28
N VAL A 204 -4.94 3.25 1.70
CA VAL A 204 -4.85 3.67 0.29
C VAL A 204 -5.20 2.50 -0.62
N LEU A 205 -4.67 1.30 -0.36
CA LEU A 205 -4.97 0.08 -1.12
C LEU A 205 -6.46 -0.29 -1.05
N THR A 206 -7.07 -0.26 0.14
CA THR A 206 -8.51 -0.55 0.33
C THR A 206 -9.41 0.59 -0.14
N LYS A 207 -8.84 1.75 -0.51
CA LYS A 207 -9.56 2.98 -0.90
C LYS A 207 -10.44 3.55 0.22
N GLU A 208 -10.09 3.30 1.46
CA GLU A 208 -10.74 3.86 2.64
C GLU A 208 -10.18 5.24 3.03
N VAL A 209 -9.62 5.92 2.04
CA VAL A 209 -9.05 7.27 2.16
C VAL A 209 -9.83 8.29 1.33
N PRO A 210 -9.73 9.60 1.65
CA PRO A 210 -10.31 10.64 0.82
C PRO A 210 -9.73 10.62 -0.61
N ARG A 211 -10.51 11.08 -1.58
CA ARG A 211 -10.20 11.04 -3.03
C ARG A 211 -8.80 11.57 -3.41
N PHE A 212 -8.30 12.56 -2.69
CA PHE A 212 -6.98 13.15 -2.97
C PHE A 212 -5.79 12.24 -2.57
N LEU A 213 -6.06 11.13 -1.86
CA LEU A 213 -5.09 10.10 -1.49
C LEU A 213 -5.35 8.75 -2.18
N GLU A 214 -6.44 8.60 -2.95
CA GLU A 214 -6.77 7.31 -3.61
C GLU A 214 -5.68 6.81 -4.58
N SER A 215 -4.87 7.71 -5.11
CA SER A 215 -3.73 7.43 -6.01
C SER A 215 -2.39 7.75 -5.35
N ALA A 216 -2.34 7.86 -4.03
CA ALA A 216 -1.09 8.17 -3.35
C ALA A 216 -0.16 6.96 -3.33
N GLU A 217 1.11 7.22 -3.56
CA GLU A 217 2.21 6.27 -3.43
C GLU A 217 3.05 6.69 -2.23
N ILE A 218 3.16 5.81 -1.25
CA ILE A 218 3.87 6.07 -0.01
C ILE A 218 5.23 5.40 -0.11
N MET A 219 6.28 6.21 -0.11
CA MET A 219 7.65 5.77 -0.29
C MET A 219 8.49 6.11 0.94
N SER A 220 9.19 5.14 1.50
CA SER A 220 10.07 5.32 2.66
C SER A 220 11.49 5.63 2.21
N LEU A 221 12.04 6.75 2.67
CA LEU A 221 13.41 7.14 2.34
C LEU A 221 14.41 6.37 3.21
N ASP A 222 15.27 5.59 2.57
CA ASP A 222 16.40 4.95 3.23
C ASP A 222 17.58 5.90 3.34
N LEU A 223 17.73 6.51 4.51
CA LEU A 223 18.84 7.40 4.82
C LEU A 223 20.19 6.68 4.86
N GLY A 224 20.21 5.38 5.19
CA GLY A 224 21.41 4.57 5.23
C GLY A 224 21.98 4.38 3.82
N SER A 225 21.14 3.96 2.87
CA SER A 225 21.50 3.80 1.46
C SER A 225 21.90 5.13 0.81
N LEU A 226 21.22 6.21 1.18
CA LEU A 226 21.52 7.55 0.68
C LEU A 226 22.91 8.05 1.08
N LEU A 227 23.37 7.69 2.29
CA LEU A 227 24.71 8.01 2.82
C LEU A 227 25.77 7.02 2.35
N ALA A 228 25.39 5.78 2.01
CA ALA A 228 26.32 4.75 1.61
C ALA A 228 27.07 5.14 0.33
N GLY A 229 28.39 4.94 0.34
CA GLY A 229 29.25 5.21 -0.82
C GLY A 229 29.56 6.69 -1.08
N THR A 230 28.96 7.63 -0.34
CA THR A 230 29.29 9.05 -0.50
C THR A 230 30.65 9.35 0.15
N LYS A 231 31.64 9.72 -0.67
CA LYS A 231 32.96 10.16 -0.18
C LYS A 231 32.97 11.64 0.16
N TYR A 232 32.11 12.41 -0.46
CA TYR A 232 32.02 13.86 -0.32
C TYR A 232 30.61 14.30 0.05
N ARG A 233 30.52 15.29 0.92
CA ARG A 233 29.26 15.93 1.36
C ARG A 233 28.34 16.32 0.21
N GLY A 234 28.92 16.85 -0.89
CA GLY A 234 28.16 17.30 -2.04
C GLY A 234 27.38 16.19 -2.78
N GLU A 235 27.88 14.95 -2.72
CA GLU A 235 27.19 13.80 -3.36
C GLU A 235 25.88 13.48 -2.66
N PHE A 236 25.85 13.47 -1.33
CA PHE A 236 24.64 13.29 -0.55
C PHE A 236 23.61 14.42 -0.81
N GLU A 237 24.09 15.68 -0.76
CA GLU A 237 23.24 16.86 -1.01
C GLU A 237 22.63 16.80 -2.42
N GLU A 238 23.39 16.37 -3.42
CA GLU A 238 22.93 16.23 -4.79
C GLU A 238 21.89 15.10 -4.94
N ARG A 239 22.12 13.92 -4.33
CA ARG A 239 21.16 12.81 -4.32
C ARG A 239 19.84 13.23 -3.66
N LEU A 240 19.89 13.80 -2.46
CA LEU A 240 18.69 14.25 -1.74
C LEU A 240 17.93 15.33 -2.53
N LYS A 241 18.64 16.24 -3.19
CA LYS A 241 18.03 17.27 -4.03
C LYS A 241 17.31 16.64 -5.22
N ARG A 242 17.89 15.64 -5.90
CA ARG A 242 17.26 14.92 -6.99
C ARG A 242 16.00 14.20 -6.54
N ILE A 243 16.06 13.45 -5.42
CA ILE A 243 14.89 12.76 -4.84
C ILE A 243 13.74 13.73 -4.60
N ILE A 244 14.03 14.90 -4.03
CA ILE A 244 13.01 15.92 -3.76
C ILE A 244 12.46 16.51 -5.07
N GLU A 245 13.30 16.74 -6.07
CA GLU A 245 12.89 17.24 -7.38
C GLU A 245 11.98 16.22 -8.10
N GLU A 246 12.35 14.94 -8.09
CA GLU A 246 11.55 13.83 -8.62
C GLU A 246 10.21 13.70 -7.89
N ALA A 247 10.20 13.71 -6.55
CA ALA A 247 8.97 13.66 -5.76
C ALA A 247 8.05 14.88 -5.99
N GLN A 248 8.59 16.06 -6.36
CA GLN A 248 7.78 17.22 -6.72
C GLN A 248 7.13 17.12 -8.11
N MET A 249 7.69 16.30 -9.01
CA MET A 249 7.14 16.08 -10.35
C MET A 249 5.95 15.15 -10.34
N VAL A 250 5.89 14.23 -9.38
CA VAL A 250 4.82 13.24 -9.22
C VAL A 250 4.00 13.57 -7.97
N PRO A 251 2.90 14.34 -8.07
CA PRO A 251 2.13 14.83 -6.91
C PRO A 251 1.46 13.73 -6.09
N SER A 252 1.38 12.49 -6.59
CA SER A 252 0.86 11.32 -5.86
C SER A 252 1.84 10.80 -4.82
N ILE A 253 3.14 11.10 -4.93
CA ILE A 253 4.16 10.60 -4.02
C ILE A 253 4.09 11.33 -2.66
N ILE A 254 4.11 10.51 -1.61
CA ILE A 254 4.24 10.95 -0.22
C ILE A 254 5.50 10.29 0.35
N LEU A 255 6.52 11.09 0.64
CA LEU A 255 7.78 10.59 1.15
C LEU A 255 7.72 10.42 2.67
N VAL A 256 7.97 9.22 3.16
CA VAL A 256 8.14 8.93 4.59
C VAL A 256 9.62 9.09 4.93
N ILE A 257 9.92 9.89 5.95
CA ILE A 257 11.29 10.13 6.40
C ILE A 257 11.35 9.77 7.88
N ASP A 258 11.88 8.59 8.15
CA ASP A 258 12.13 8.22 9.53
C ASP A 258 13.36 8.99 10.05
N GLU A 259 13.39 9.22 11.37
CA GLU A 259 14.44 10.04 12.01
C GLU A 259 14.71 11.38 11.29
N ILE A 260 13.64 12.09 10.87
CA ILE A 260 13.75 13.34 10.10
C ILE A 260 14.69 14.38 10.75
N HIS A 261 14.92 14.27 12.06
CA HIS A 261 15.85 15.12 12.80
C HIS A 261 17.30 14.96 12.32
N THR A 262 17.67 13.81 11.76
CA THR A 262 19.02 13.56 11.22
C THR A 262 19.30 14.44 10.01
N LEU A 263 18.27 14.67 9.16
CA LEU A 263 18.38 15.56 8.01
C LEU A 263 18.41 17.06 8.41
N VAL A 264 17.75 17.39 9.53
CA VAL A 264 17.59 18.79 9.97
C VAL A 264 18.69 19.20 10.96
N GLY A 265 19.16 18.25 11.79
CA GLY A 265 20.05 18.52 12.91
C GLY A 265 21.53 18.35 12.62
N ALA A 266 21.89 17.78 11.50
CA ALA A 266 23.27 17.46 11.14
C ALA A 266 24.18 18.69 10.96
N GLY A 267 23.65 19.93 10.89
CA GLY A 267 24.40 21.16 10.70
C GLY A 267 25.15 21.70 11.93
N ALA A 268 24.99 21.11 13.13
CA ALA A 268 25.56 21.63 14.36
C ALA A 268 27.00 21.14 14.67
N ALA A 269 27.50 20.12 14.00
CA ALA A 269 28.89 19.65 14.12
C ALA A 269 29.68 20.08 12.89
N GLU A 270 30.95 20.51 13.09
CA GLU A 270 31.86 20.82 11.98
C GLU A 270 31.96 19.62 11.02
N GLY A 271 31.40 19.76 9.82
CA GLY A 271 31.36 18.70 8.79
C GLY A 271 30.00 17.97 8.61
N ALA A 272 28.98 18.27 9.40
CA ALA A 272 27.66 17.65 9.28
C ALA A 272 26.83 18.26 8.14
N VAL A 273 25.99 17.42 7.51
CA VAL A 273 25.19 17.76 6.34
C VAL A 273 24.00 18.65 6.73
N ASP A 274 23.88 19.84 6.14
CA ASP A 274 22.72 20.71 6.34
C ASP A 274 21.66 20.46 5.26
N ALA A 275 21.06 19.27 5.30
CA ALA A 275 19.96 18.89 4.41
C ALA A 275 18.70 19.76 4.63
N ALA A 276 18.60 20.46 5.75
CA ALA A 276 17.53 21.40 6.03
C ALA A 276 17.42 22.48 4.95
N ASN A 277 18.55 22.97 4.42
CA ASN A 277 18.55 23.98 3.38
C ASN A 277 18.01 23.49 2.04
N ILE A 278 17.99 22.18 1.81
CA ILE A 278 17.40 21.55 0.62
C ILE A 278 15.91 21.33 0.84
N LEU A 279 15.51 20.86 2.05
CA LEU A 279 14.11 20.60 2.39
C LEU A 279 13.26 21.88 2.51
N LYS A 280 13.79 22.94 3.14
CA LYS A 280 13.07 24.20 3.37
C LYS A 280 12.43 24.81 2.13
N PRO A 281 13.14 24.97 0.98
CA PRO A 281 12.56 25.50 -0.25
C PRO A 281 11.47 24.56 -0.84
N ALA A 282 11.66 23.23 -0.76
CA ALA A 282 10.73 22.24 -1.26
C ALA A 282 9.41 22.29 -0.49
N LEU A 283 9.48 22.27 0.85
CA LEU A 283 8.34 22.41 1.74
C LEU A 283 7.63 23.77 1.59
N ALA A 284 8.42 24.84 1.31
CA ALA A 284 7.85 26.19 1.13
C ALA A 284 6.93 26.30 -0.09
N ARG A 285 7.25 25.60 -1.18
CA ARG A 285 6.47 25.63 -2.43
C ARG A 285 5.18 24.84 -2.35
N GLY A 286 5.01 23.96 -1.33
CA GLY A 286 3.79 23.16 -1.12
C GLY A 286 3.55 22.06 -2.16
N LYS A 287 4.50 21.82 -3.04
CA LYS A 287 4.46 20.75 -4.06
C LYS A 287 5.05 19.42 -3.55
N PHE A 288 5.66 19.43 -2.40
CA PHE A 288 6.30 18.29 -1.76
C PHE A 288 5.49 17.89 -0.54
N ARG A 289 5.14 16.62 -0.42
CA ARG A 289 4.44 16.04 0.72
C ARG A 289 5.34 15.04 1.40
N CYS A 290 5.50 15.18 2.71
CA CYS A 290 6.23 14.18 3.49
C CYS A 290 5.58 13.91 4.85
N ILE A 291 5.85 12.73 5.36
CA ILE A 291 5.53 12.27 6.71
C ILE A 291 6.86 12.08 7.41
N GLY A 292 7.17 12.90 8.40
CA GLY A 292 8.37 12.72 9.22
C GLY A 292 8.06 11.86 10.44
N ALA A 293 9.06 11.14 10.96
CA ALA A 293 9.00 10.51 12.27
C ALA A 293 10.21 10.93 13.11
N THR A 294 10.01 11.16 14.42
CA THR A 294 11.06 11.58 15.36
C THR A 294 10.59 11.41 16.80
N THR A 295 11.50 11.61 17.75
CA THR A 295 11.16 11.70 19.19
C THR A 295 10.71 13.12 19.57
N LEU A 296 10.08 13.26 20.74
CA LEU A 296 9.64 14.59 21.24
C LEU A 296 10.81 15.53 21.51
N GLU A 297 11.91 15.00 22.07
CA GLU A 297 13.09 15.79 22.38
C GLU A 297 13.76 16.33 21.12
N GLU A 298 13.91 15.48 20.10
CA GLU A 298 14.50 15.83 18.81
C GLU A 298 13.62 16.79 18.01
N TYR A 299 12.30 16.60 18.04
CA TYR A 299 11.35 17.55 17.45
C TYR A 299 11.53 18.95 18.01
N ARG A 300 11.57 19.09 19.36
CA ARG A 300 11.78 20.35 20.03
C ARG A 300 13.14 20.97 19.73
N LYS A 301 14.18 20.14 19.66
CA LYS A 301 15.55 20.59 19.46
C LYS A 301 15.82 21.09 18.04
N TYR A 302 15.28 20.39 17.02
CA TYR A 302 15.66 20.58 15.63
C TYR A 302 14.57 21.18 14.74
N ILE A 303 13.29 20.85 14.97
CA ILE A 303 12.19 21.29 14.09
C ILE A 303 11.47 22.51 14.67
N GLU A 304 11.10 22.47 15.95
CA GLU A 304 10.35 23.55 16.62
C GLU A 304 11.13 24.84 16.72
N ARG A 305 12.46 24.75 16.86
CA ARG A 305 13.34 25.95 16.92
C ARG A 305 13.55 26.62 15.56
N ASP A 306 13.32 25.92 14.46
CA ASP A 306 13.44 26.48 13.13
C ASP A 306 12.07 27.00 12.64
N ALA A 307 11.92 28.31 12.62
CA ALA A 307 10.64 28.96 12.25
C ALA A 307 10.16 28.63 10.82
N ALA A 308 11.05 28.23 9.90
CA ALA A 308 10.67 27.84 8.54
C ALA A 308 10.08 26.42 8.52
N LEU A 309 10.63 25.49 9.28
CA LEU A 309 10.16 24.13 9.41
C LEU A 309 8.90 24.05 10.29
N GLU A 310 8.88 24.74 11.43
CA GLU A 310 7.75 24.80 12.35
C GLU A 310 6.45 25.24 11.64
N ARG A 311 6.56 26.17 10.68
CA ARG A 311 5.41 26.65 9.87
C ARG A 311 4.96 25.65 8.80
N ARG A 312 5.69 24.58 8.54
CA ARG A 312 5.42 23.58 7.49
C ARG A 312 5.02 22.23 8.04
N PHE A 313 5.54 21.88 9.20
CA PHE A 313 5.25 20.64 9.88
C PHE A 313 4.13 20.77 10.90
N GLN A 314 3.36 19.72 11.05
CA GLN A 314 2.32 19.59 12.08
C GLN A 314 2.60 18.33 12.91
N PRO A 315 2.84 18.48 14.22
CA PRO A 315 3.06 17.32 15.09
C PRO A 315 1.78 16.47 15.21
N VAL A 316 1.96 15.16 15.11
CA VAL A 316 0.97 14.12 15.38
C VAL A 316 1.58 13.20 16.44
N LYS A 317 1.01 13.21 17.63
CA LYS A 317 1.52 12.40 18.72
C LYS A 317 1.14 10.93 18.53
N VAL A 318 2.12 10.05 18.71
CA VAL A 318 1.98 8.59 18.70
C VAL A 318 2.32 8.11 20.09
N ASP A 319 1.30 7.80 20.87
CA ASP A 319 1.45 7.34 22.25
C ASP A 319 1.77 5.84 22.29
N GLU A 320 2.39 5.41 23.40
CA GLU A 320 2.56 4.00 23.71
C GLU A 320 1.21 3.31 23.79
N PRO A 321 0.99 2.16 23.11
CA PRO A 321 -0.26 1.44 23.18
C PRO A 321 -0.44 0.81 24.56
N THR A 322 -1.68 0.64 24.98
CA THR A 322 -1.99 -0.09 26.21
C THR A 322 -1.67 -1.58 26.07
N VAL A 323 -1.48 -2.28 27.18
CA VAL A 323 -1.24 -3.75 27.20
C VAL A 323 -2.32 -4.49 26.39
N GLY A 324 -3.61 -4.10 26.54
CA GLY A 324 -4.70 -4.73 25.77
C GLY A 324 -4.59 -4.54 24.27
N VAL A 325 -4.20 -3.33 23.82
CA VAL A 325 -3.95 -3.07 22.38
C VAL A 325 -2.70 -3.84 21.91
N THR A 326 -1.66 -3.92 22.75
CA THR A 326 -0.45 -4.68 22.43
C THR A 326 -0.75 -6.16 22.25
N ILE A 327 -1.58 -6.77 23.10
CA ILE A 327 -2.03 -8.15 22.93
C ILE A 327 -2.67 -8.35 21.55
N ASN A 328 -3.54 -7.44 21.13
CA ASN A 328 -4.15 -7.52 19.79
C ASN A 328 -3.11 -7.38 18.66
N ILE A 329 -2.12 -6.51 18.81
CA ILE A 329 -1.01 -6.38 17.87
C ILE A 329 -0.24 -7.70 17.77
N LEU A 330 0.12 -8.30 18.90
CA LEU A 330 0.82 -9.59 18.94
C LEU A 330 -0.01 -10.72 18.30
N TYR A 331 -1.33 -10.74 18.50
CA TYR A 331 -2.21 -11.69 17.79
C TYR A 331 -2.19 -11.47 16.28
N GLY A 332 -2.12 -10.22 15.82
CA GLY A 332 -1.98 -9.91 14.40
C GLY A 332 -0.64 -10.40 13.81
N LEU A 333 0.45 -10.27 14.57
CA LEU A 333 1.79 -10.68 14.16
C LEU A 333 2.05 -12.19 14.36
N ARG A 334 1.23 -12.88 15.15
CA ARG A 334 1.39 -14.28 15.52
C ARG A 334 1.75 -15.17 14.34
N ARG A 335 0.99 -15.08 13.26
CA ARG A 335 1.15 -15.95 12.09
C ARG A 335 2.51 -15.78 11.40
N LYS A 336 3.01 -14.54 11.32
CA LYS A 336 4.34 -14.26 10.76
C LYS A 336 5.44 -14.80 11.65
N LEU A 337 5.34 -14.60 12.97
CA LEU A 337 6.30 -15.14 13.95
C LEU A 337 6.29 -16.68 13.98
N GLU A 338 5.10 -17.30 13.94
CA GLU A 338 4.96 -18.77 13.89
C GLU A 338 5.59 -19.35 12.62
N ASN A 339 5.41 -18.69 11.47
CA ASN A 339 6.02 -19.10 10.21
C ASN A 339 7.55 -18.94 10.26
N HIS A 340 8.05 -17.83 10.81
CA HIS A 340 9.48 -17.56 10.89
C HIS A 340 10.20 -18.58 11.78
N HIS A 341 9.66 -18.86 12.96
CA HIS A 341 10.28 -19.77 13.93
C HIS A 341 9.88 -21.23 13.71
N SER A 342 8.91 -21.52 12.84
CA SER A 342 8.36 -22.87 12.59
C SER A 342 7.83 -23.51 13.89
N LEU A 343 7.07 -22.73 14.66
CA LEU A 343 6.46 -23.14 15.93
C LEU A 343 5.08 -22.49 16.10
N CYS A 344 4.32 -22.91 17.12
CA CYS A 344 3.03 -22.32 17.47
C CYS A 344 3.12 -21.61 18.82
N TYR A 345 2.62 -20.37 18.88
CA TYR A 345 2.50 -19.62 20.12
C TYR A 345 1.14 -19.91 20.78
N HIS A 346 1.15 -20.30 22.03
CA HIS A 346 -0.07 -20.44 22.82
C HIS A 346 -0.62 -19.06 23.18
N ASP A 347 -1.96 -18.91 23.24
CA ASP A 347 -2.61 -17.63 23.53
C ASP A 347 -2.09 -16.98 24.81
N LYS A 348 -1.91 -17.78 25.88
CA LYS A 348 -1.32 -17.32 27.13
C LYS A 348 0.11 -16.79 27.00
N ALA A 349 0.91 -17.35 26.08
CA ALA A 349 2.27 -16.84 25.85
C ALA A 349 2.24 -15.43 25.25
N ILE A 350 1.30 -15.17 24.36
CA ILE A 350 1.08 -13.86 23.74
C ILE A 350 0.62 -12.83 24.80
N GLU A 351 -0.36 -13.20 25.62
CA GLU A 351 -0.86 -12.36 26.71
C GLU A 351 0.24 -12.05 27.74
N GLU A 352 0.95 -13.08 28.19
CA GLU A 352 2.03 -12.93 29.18
C GLU A 352 3.21 -12.13 28.61
N ALA A 353 3.56 -12.27 27.34
CA ALA A 353 4.61 -11.45 26.72
C ALA A 353 4.30 -9.96 26.82
N ALA A 354 3.06 -9.55 26.55
CA ALA A 354 2.65 -8.16 26.70
C ALA A 354 2.64 -7.70 28.17
N VAL A 355 2.08 -8.50 29.07
CA VAL A 355 1.96 -8.15 30.50
C VAL A 355 3.32 -8.10 31.19
N LEU A 356 4.17 -9.11 30.95
CA LEU A 356 5.47 -9.22 31.62
C LEU A 356 6.48 -8.21 31.06
N SER A 357 6.46 -7.97 29.73
CA SER A 357 7.32 -6.94 29.16
C SER A 357 6.98 -5.54 29.68
N ASP A 358 5.69 -5.23 29.84
CA ASP A 358 5.25 -3.96 30.43
C ASP A 358 5.72 -3.81 31.88
N LYS A 359 5.61 -4.91 32.66
CA LYS A 359 5.95 -4.91 34.07
C LYS A 359 7.44 -4.87 34.38
N PHE A 360 8.26 -5.59 33.58
CA PHE A 360 9.66 -5.85 33.93
C PHE A 360 10.67 -5.14 33.00
N ILE A 361 10.28 -4.70 31.82
CA ILE A 361 11.15 -3.97 30.89
C ILE A 361 10.76 -2.50 30.93
N ALA A 362 11.54 -1.71 31.69
CA ALA A 362 11.25 -0.30 31.94
C ALA A 362 11.94 0.67 30.96
N ASP A 363 12.98 0.22 30.28
CA ASP A 363 13.83 1.04 29.40
C ASP A 363 13.36 1.06 27.94
N ARG A 364 12.30 0.32 27.61
CA ARG A 364 11.70 0.24 26.28
C ARG A 364 10.18 0.39 26.33
N PHE A 365 9.56 0.65 25.19
CA PHE A 365 8.13 0.92 25.05
C PHE A 365 7.40 -0.20 24.33
N LEU A 366 6.10 -0.34 24.63
CA LEU A 366 5.20 -1.20 23.89
C LEU A 366 4.91 -0.58 22.49
N PRO A 367 4.68 -1.38 21.44
CA PRO A 367 4.63 -2.85 21.42
C PRO A 367 5.99 -3.53 21.26
N ASP A 368 7.04 -2.79 20.92
CA ASP A 368 8.37 -3.27 20.52
C ASP A 368 8.95 -4.27 21.54
N LYS A 369 9.01 -3.89 22.82
CA LYS A 369 9.50 -4.76 23.88
C LYS A 369 8.73 -6.08 24.01
N ALA A 370 7.44 -6.11 23.68
CA ALA A 370 6.63 -7.32 23.74
C ALA A 370 6.84 -8.21 22.51
N ILE A 371 7.05 -7.60 21.35
CA ILE A 371 7.42 -8.30 20.11
C ILE A 371 8.78 -8.97 20.30
N ASP A 372 9.76 -8.24 20.81
CA ASP A 372 11.11 -8.75 21.09
C ASP A 372 11.06 -9.96 22.04
N VAL A 373 10.25 -9.91 23.10
CA VAL A 373 10.10 -11.04 24.04
C VAL A 373 9.55 -12.28 23.35
N LEU A 374 8.57 -12.14 22.46
CA LEU A 374 8.02 -13.26 21.69
C LEU A 374 9.03 -13.82 20.68
N ASP A 375 9.74 -12.93 19.98
CA ASP A 375 10.75 -13.31 18.99
C ASP A 375 11.93 -14.05 19.65
N GLU A 376 12.43 -13.52 20.77
CA GLU A 376 13.48 -14.17 21.59
C GLU A 376 13.04 -15.55 22.09
N ALA A 377 11.83 -15.63 22.67
CA ALA A 377 11.28 -16.89 23.15
C ALA A 377 11.13 -17.92 22.03
N GLY A 378 10.65 -17.49 20.85
CA GLY A 378 10.55 -18.33 19.67
C GLY A 378 11.90 -18.84 19.19
N SER A 379 12.90 -17.97 19.17
CA SER A 379 14.28 -18.32 18.82
C SER A 379 14.87 -19.36 19.77
N LEU A 380 14.66 -19.20 21.08
CA LEU A 380 15.15 -20.16 22.09
C LEU A 380 14.49 -21.53 21.91
N VAL A 381 13.17 -21.58 21.78
CA VAL A 381 12.44 -22.85 21.57
C VAL A 381 12.87 -23.52 20.26
N ARG A 382 13.08 -22.77 19.19
CA ARG A 382 13.58 -23.30 17.92
C ARG A 382 14.98 -23.89 18.04
N LEU A 383 15.86 -23.28 18.82
CA LEU A 383 17.21 -23.78 19.07
C LEU A 383 17.19 -25.07 19.94
N GLU A 384 16.29 -25.13 20.90
CA GLU A 384 16.08 -26.36 21.71
C GLU A 384 15.49 -27.49 20.87
N ASN A 385 14.49 -27.21 20.02
CA ASN A 385 13.88 -28.18 19.12
C ASN A 385 14.85 -28.74 18.06
N LYS A 386 15.87 -27.98 17.64
CA LYS A 386 16.95 -28.50 16.77
C LYS A 386 17.75 -29.65 17.41
N ARG A 387 17.63 -29.84 18.70
CA ARG A 387 18.23 -30.99 19.42
C ARG A 387 17.27 -32.17 19.54
N LEU A 388 16.02 -32.02 19.08
CA LEU A 388 15.05 -33.11 19.10
C LEU A 388 15.32 -34.07 17.92
N PRO A 389 15.15 -35.39 18.13
CA PRO A 389 15.22 -36.38 17.06
C PRO A 389 14.24 -36.07 15.92
N ASP A 390 14.63 -36.39 14.68
CA ASP A 390 13.82 -36.14 13.47
C ASP A 390 12.37 -36.66 13.58
N GLY A 391 12.17 -37.79 14.31
CA GLY A 391 10.82 -38.34 14.53
C GLY A 391 9.89 -37.43 15.34
N ILE A 392 10.42 -36.66 16.30
CA ILE A 392 9.61 -35.68 17.06
C ILE A 392 9.31 -34.44 16.23
N LEU A 393 10.25 -34.02 15.39
CA LEU A 393 10.05 -32.87 14.48
C LEU A 393 8.93 -33.16 13.46
N LEU A 394 8.87 -34.39 12.91
CA LEU A 394 7.79 -34.81 12.01
C LEU A 394 6.43 -34.80 12.72
N LEU A 395 6.33 -35.32 13.94
CA LEU A 395 5.08 -35.29 14.69
C LEU A 395 4.63 -33.86 15.07
N LEU A 396 5.57 -32.97 15.31
CA LEU A 396 5.25 -31.55 15.57
C LEU A 396 4.69 -30.84 14.31
N GLU A 397 5.21 -31.15 13.13
CA GLU A 397 4.68 -30.60 11.88
C GLU A 397 3.30 -31.18 11.57
N GLU A 398 3.08 -32.47 11.82
CA GLU A 398 1.78 -33.13 11.69
C GLU A 398 0.74 -32.54 12.65
N LEU A 399 1.12 -32.27 13.90
CA LEU A 399 0.27 -31.56 14.85
C LEU A 399 -0.13 -30.17 14.37
N ARG A 400 0.83 -29.44 13.82
CA ARG A 400 0.60 -28.10 13.26
C ARG A 400 -0.44 -28.13 12.13
N GLN A 401 -0.28 -29.08 11.20
CA GLN A 401 -1.19 -29.23 10.08
C GLN A 401 -2.61 -29.57 10.55
N THR A 402 -2.73 -30.50 11.49
CA THR A 402 -4.01 -30.89 12.09
C THR A 402 -4.72 -29.73 12.78
N LEU A 403 -3.99 -28.85 13.46
CA LEU A 403 -4.55 -27.65 14.08
C LEU A 403 -5.11 -26.67 13.05
N ILE A 404 -4.39 -26.44 11.94
CA ILE A 404 -4.83 -25.57 10.86
C ILE A 404 -6.11 -26.12 10.21
N GLU A 405 -6.15 -27.42 9.91
CA GLU A 405 -7.30 -28.08 9.33
C GLU A 405 -8.53 -28.05 10.25
N LYS A 406 -8.31 -28.26 11.56
CA LYS A 406 -9.36 -28.15 12.58
C LYS A 406 -9.94 -26.73 12.67
N GLU A 407 -9.10 -25.69 12.66
CA GLU A 407 -9.56 -24.31 12.64
C GLU A 407 -10.36 -23.98 11.37
N SER A 408 -9.95 -24.52 10.21
CA SER A 408 -10.70 -24.38 8.97
C SER A 408 -12.06 -25.06 9.04
N ALA A 409 -12.11 -26.32 9.54
CA ALA A 409 -13.36 -27.07 9.69
C ALA A 409 -14.34 -26.36 10.65
N ILE A 410 -13.83 -25.77 11.75
CA ILE A 410 -14.67 -24.96 12.67
C ILE A 410 -15.22 -23.71 11.97
N ARG A 411 -14.40 -23.04 11.16
CA ARG A 411 -14.80 -21.84 10.40
C ARG A 411 -15.88 -22.18 9.36
N ASP A 412 -15.76 -23.35 8.73
CA ASP A 412 -16.72 -23.87 7.75
C ASP A 412 -17.96 -24.52 8.38
N GLN A 413 -18.05 -24.53 9.74
CA GLN A 413 -19.11 -25.11 10.55
C GLN A 413 -19.26 -26.64 10.37
N ASP A 414 -18.23 -27.33 9.90
CA ASP A 414 -18.19 -28.79 9.81
C ASP A 414 -17.69 -29.41 11.12
N TYR A 415 -18.58 -29.48 12.10
CA TYR A 415 -18.27 -29.97 13.44
C TYR A 415 -17.95 -31.47 13.49
N ASN A 416 -18.36 -32.25 12.47
CA ASN A 416 -18.01 -33.67 12.41
C ASN A 416 -16.53 -33.85 12.06
N VAL A 417 -16.04 -33.13 11.07
CA VAL A 417 -14.60 -33.13 10.70
C VAL A 417 -13.77 -32.52 11.81
N ALA A 418 -14.22 -31.41 12.42
CA ALA A 418 -13.54 -30.80 13.54
C ALA A 418 -13.41 -31.73 14.74
N GLY A 419 -14.42 -32.57 15.02
CA GLY A 419 -14.36 -33.59 16.07
C GLY A 419 -13.34 -34.69 15.79
N GLN A 420 -13.29 -35.22 14.56
CA GLN A 420 -12.29 -36.23 14.17
C GLN A 420 -10.84 -35.66 14.25
N LEU A 421 -10.66 -34.42 13.83
CA LEU A 421 -9.36 -33.73 13.91
C LEU A 421 -8.94 -33.46 15.36
N LEU A 422 -9.88 -33.25 16.29
CA LEU A 422 -9.59 -33.11 17.71
C LEU A 422 -9.10 -34.43 18.31
N ASP A 423 -9.72 -35.56 17.98
CA ASP A 423 -9.28 -36.87 18.43
C ASP A 423 -7.88 -37.18 17.91
N TYR A 424 -7.62 -36.90 16.64
CA TYR A 424 -6.31 -37.07 16.01
C TYR A 424 -5.25 -36.16 16.63
N GLU A 425 -5.57 -34.91 16.95
CA GLU A 425 -4.70 -33.99 17.67
C GLU A 425 -4.26 -34.59 19.02
N MET A 426 -5.21 -35.21 19.76
CA MET A 426 -4.89 -35.83 21.03
C MET A 426 -3.93 -37.02 20.88
N GLU A 427 -4.12 -37.85 19.86
CA GLU A 427 -3.23 -38.96 19.57
C GLU A 427 -1.80 -38.51 19.27
N VAL A 428 -1.64 -37.53 18.40
CA VAL A 428 -0.31 -36.99 18.05
C VAL A 428 0.36 -36.34 19.25
N ARG A 429 -0.38 -35.63 20.11
CA ARG A 429 0.17 -35.05 21.37
C ARG A 429 0.68 -36.14 22.34
N ILE A 430 -0.06 -37.22 22.44
CA ILE A 430 0.36 -38.37 23.29
C ILE A 430 1.64 -39.01 22.75
N GLN A 431 1.73 -39.22 21.43
CA GLN A 431 2.92 -39.76 20.77
C GLN A 431 4.15 -38.87 21.01
N ILE A 432 4.02 -37.55 20.85
CA ILE A 432 5.09 -36.59 21.15
C ILE A 432 5.52 -36.69 22.62
N GLN A 433 4.56 -36.80 23.54
CA GLN A 433 4.88 -36.91 24.96
C GLN A 433 5.61 -38.22 25.31
N ILE A 434 5.21 -39.32 24.71
CA ILE A 434 5.89 -40.64 24.90
C ILE A 434 7.33 -40.56 24.36
N MET A 435 7.52 -40.01 23.13
CA MET A 435 8.86 -39.86 22.55
C MET A 435 9.76 -38.92 23.34
N LYS A 436 9.20 -37.81 23.89
CA LYS A 436 9.96 -36.91 24.78
C LYS A 436 10.35 -37.53 26.14
N GLN A 437 9.57 -38.48 26.65
CA GLN A 437 9.91 -39.19 27.88
C GLN A 437 10.95 -40.31 27.68
N SER A 438 11.15 -40.73 26.43
CA SER A 438 12.16 -41.72 26.05
C SER A 438 13.53 -41.14 25.72
N LEU A 439 13.67 -39.82 25.74
CA LEU A 439 14.90 -39.05 25.59
C LEU A 439 15.52 -38.70 26.91
#